data_f789437d3164ec47b05c39bf1772a746
#
_entry.id   f789437d3164ec47b05c39bf1772a746
#
_cell.length_a   1.000
_cell.length_b   1.000
_cell.length_c   1.000
_cell.angle_alpha   90.00
_cell.angle_beta   90.00
_cell.angle_gamma   90.00
#
_symmetry.space_group_name_H-M   'P 1'
#
loop_
_entity.id
_entity.type
_entity.pdbx_description
1 polymer ?
#
loop_
_entity_poly.entity_id
_entity_poly.type
_entity_poly.pdbx_seq_one_letter_code
_entity_poly.pdbx_strand_id
1 'polypeptide(L)'
;VSMCIIGCQHKSDAQISEFVGALNSLARKADVCDFATCEDKDGYSQTIAIIYWMDAQACADWLHSDAVTLFWELYSDDKWELGIFREVFNVPFERLETLFSGPVHNHGMSQIRKDIEGPIERHGYWGGMRDRLPLSAENPFEAIQALEVIEQQGNRVVVRAHENLCIIRSGQDWSHTTGTHREEYLSQIEPVLKAGLNFLRDPGAEVHLYRCRYLNK
;
A
#
# COMPACT_ATOMS: atom_id res chain seq x y z
N VAL A 1 6.06 12.07 6.35
CA VAL A 1 6.08 10.60 6.34
C VAL A 1 6.25 10.11 4.92
N SER A 2 7.09 9.12 4.71
CA SER A 2 7.22 8.46 3.41
C SER A 2 6.72 7.02 3.48
N MET A 3 6.06 6.59 2.41
CA MET A 3 5.64 5.21 2.21
C MET A 3 6.19 4.72 0.87
N CYS A 4 6.81 3.57 0.87
CA CYS A 4 7.25 2.89 -0.33
C CYS A 4 6.55 1.53 -0.42
N ILE A 5 5.88 1.28 -1.53
CA ILE A 5 5.30 -0.02 -1.84
C ILE A 5 6.17 -0.66 -2.91
N ILE A 6 6.76 -1.80 -2.60
CA ILE A 6 7.55 -2.58 -3.55
C ILE A 6 6.89 -3.94 -3.70
N GLY A 7 6.60 -4.32 -4.92
CA GLY A 7 5.96 -5.60 -5.18
C GLY A 7 6.56 -6.33 -6.37
N CYS A 8 6.29 -7.62 -6.34
CA CYS A 8 6.66 -8.55 -7.37
C CYS A 8 5.42 -9.35 -7.78
N GLN A 9 5.12 -9.33 -9.08
CA GLN A 9 4.08 -10.12 -9.72
C GLN A 9 4.71 -11.39 -10.29
N HIS A 10 4.16 -12.55 -9.96
CA HIS A 10 4.74 -13.85 -10.34
C HIS A 10 3.66 -14.91 -10.57
N LYS A 11 3.99 -15.96 -11.33
CA LYS A 11 3.15 -17.15 -11.53
C LYS A 11 3.67 -18.37 -10.76
N SER A 12 4.93 -18.35 -10.37
CA SER A 12 5.61 -19.44 -9.69
C SER A 12 6.32 -18.93 -8.45
N ASP A 13 6.31 -19.71 -7.39
CA ASP A 13 6.94 -19.37 -6.11
C ASP A 13 8.46 -19.64 -6.10
N ALA A 14 9.01 -20.21 -7.17
CA ALA A 14 10.41 -20.66 -7.18
C ALA A 14 11.44 -19.54 -6.98
N GLN A 15 11.15 -18.32 -7.44
CA GLN A 15 12.05 -17.16 -7.38
C GLN A 15 11.65 -16.13 -6.31
N ILE A 16 10.43 -16.24 -5.78
CA ILE A 16 9.89 -15.23 -4.87
C ILE A 16 10.62 -15.19 -3.53
N SER A 17 11.08 -16.32 -3.03
CA SER A 17 11.77 -16.40 -1.74
C SER A 17 13.06 -15.60 -1.72
N GLU A 18 13.83 -15.62 -2.84
CA GLU A 18 15.05 -14.84 -2.98
C GLU A 18 14.74 -13.34 -3.05
N PHE A 19 13.77 -12.95 -3.87
CA PHE A 19 13.30 -11.56 -3.95
C PHE A 19 12.85 -11.03 -2.59
N VAL A 20 12.00 -11.77 -1.88
CA VAL A 20 11.51 -11.39 -0.54
C VAL A 20 12.66 -11.31 0.46
N GLY A 21 13.58 -12.25 0.45
CA GLY A 21 14.76 -12.25 1.32
C GLY A 21 15.65 -11.02 1.11
N ALA A 22 15.92 -10.68 -0.15
CA ALA A 22 16.69 -9.50 -0.53
C ALA A 22 15.96 -8.20 -0.11
N LEU A 23 14.66 -8.10 -0.42
CA LEU A 23 13.85 -6.94 -0.07
C LEU A 23 13.72 -6.76 1.45
N ASN A 24 13.52 -7.85 2.20
CA ASN A 24 13.47 -7.81 3.66
C ASN A 24 14.80 -7.31 4.27
N SER A 25 15.93 -7.70 3.67
CA SER A 25 17.24 -7.22 4.11
C SER A 25 17.41 -5.72 3.88
N LEU A 26 16.95 -5.21 2.75
CA LEU A 26 16.97 -3.78 2.43
C LEU A 26 16.02 -2.97 3.34
N ALA A 27 14.85 -3.50 3.61
CA ALA A 27 13.81 -2.84 4.40
C ALA A 27 14.16 -2.70 5.89
N ARG A 28 15.19 -3.37 6.39
CA ARG A 28 15.68 -3.23 7.80
C ARG A 28 16.10 -1.82 8.18
N LYS A 29 16.33 -0.93 7.21
CA LYS A 29 16.66 0.49 7.45
C LYS A 29 15.42 1.37 7.62
N ALA A 30 14.25 0.82 7.39
CA ALA A 30 12.99 1.53 7.56
C ALA A 30 12.49 1.46 9.01
N ASP A 31 11.58 2.36 9.38
CA ASP A 31 10.94 2.33 10.69
C ASP A 31 9.98 1.14 10.81
N VAL A 32 9.23 0.84 9.72
CA VAL A 32 8.30 -0.30 9.65
C VAL A 32 8.31 -0.90 8.25
N CYS A 33 8.18 -2.22 8.18
CA CYS A 33 7.94 -2.96 6.95
C CYS A 33 6.92 -4.06 7.20
N ASP A 34 5.82 -4.02 6.45
CA ASP A 34 4.80 -5.05 6.41
C ASP A 34 4.87 -5.82 5.08
N PHE A 35 4.83 -7.14 5.11
CA PHE A 35 4.66 -7.96 3.92
C PHE A 35 3.21 -8.44 3.80
N ALA A 36 2.71 -8.51 2.57
CA ALA A 36 1.39 -9.00 2.27
C ALA A 36 1.35 -9.63 0.87
N THR A 37 0.33 -10.43 0.62
CA THR A 37 0.10 -11.08 -0.67
C THR A 37 -1.28 -10.75 -1.20
N CYS A 38 -1.42 -10.76 -2.52
CA CYS A 38 -2.72 -10.72 -3.19
C CYS A 38 -2.63 -11.43 -4.55
N GLU A 39 -3.78 -11.65 -5.14
CA GLU A 39 -3.91 -12.08 -6.53
C GLU A 39 -4.51 -10.94 -7.36
N ASP A 40 -3.98 -10.70 -8.55
CA ASP A 40 -4.54 -9.72 -9.45
C ASP A 40 -5.65 -10.29 -10.33
N LYS A 41 -6.27 -9.43 -11.16
CA LYS A 41 -7.37 -9.83 -12.06
C LYS A 41 -6.96 -10.86 -13.13
N ASP A 42 -5.67 -10.95 -13.44
CA ASP A 42 -5.11 -11.82 -14.47
C ASP A 42 -4.58 -13.15 -13.90
N GLY A 43 -4.80 -13.37 -12.59
CA GLY A 43 -4.43 -14.59 -11.87
C GLY A 43 -2.94 -14.68 -11.53
N TYR A 44 -2.23 -13.54 -11.50
CA TYR A 44 -0.87 -13.49 -10.99
C TYR A 44 -0.88 -13.26 -9.49
N SER A 45 -0.08 -14.02 -8.78
CA SER A 45 0.23 -13.73 -7.39
C SER A 45 1.12 -12.49 -7.29
N GLN A 46 0.87 -11.65 -6.30
CA GLN A 46 1.72 -10.52 -5.96
C GLN A 46 2.19 -10.66 -4.52
N THR A 47 3.49 -10.49 -4.32
CA THR A 47 4.08 -10.33 -2.98
C THR A 47 4.54 -8.88 -2.85
N ILE A 48 4.10 -8.21 -1.80
CA ILE A 48 4.21 -6.78 -1.64
C ILE A 48 4.81 -6.46 -0.27
N ALA A 49 5.82 -5.60 -0.24
CA ALA A 49 6.29 -4.93 0.97
C ALA A 49 5.74 -3.52 1.02
N ILE A 50 5.17 -3.12 2.15
CA ILE A 50 4.74 -1.76 2.45
C ILE A 50 5.67 -1.24 3.52
N ILE A 51 6.48 -0.27 3.17
CA ILE A 51 7.62 0.20 3.95
C ILE A 51 7.39 1.66 4.33
N TYR A 52 7.66 2.02 5.58
CA TYR A 52 7.38 3.35 6.09
C TYR A 52 8.60 3.99 6.74
N TRP A 53 8.71 5.31 6.59
CA TRP A 53 9.68 6.17 7.26
C TRP A 53 8.97 7.40 7.82
N MET A 54 9.27 7.74 9.08
CA MET A 54 8.87 9.03 9.64
C MET A 54 9.66 10.19 9.03
N ASP A 55 10.93 9.95 8.72
CA ASP A 55 11.80 10.90 8.05
C ASP A 55 11.81 10.68 6.54
N ALA A 56 11.34 11.69 5.80
CA ALA A 56 11.32 11.66 4.34
C ALA A 56 12.73 11.66 3.73
N GLN A 57 13.71 12.29 4.40
CA GLN A 57 15.10 12.30 3.94
C GLN A 57 15.72 10.91 4.07
N ALA A 58 15.47 10.20 5.18
CA ALA A 58 15.93 8.82 5.35
C ALA A 58 15.38 7.89 4.27
N CYS A 59 14.12 8.07 3.88
CA CYS A 59 13.54 7.35 2.74
C CYS A 59 14.23 7.71 1.42
N ALA A 60 14.47 8.99 1.16
CA ALA A 60 15.16 9.45 -0.04
C ALA A 60 16.58 8.88 -0.13
N ASP A 61 17.34 8.94 0.96
CA ASP A 61 18.70 8.40 1.03
C ASP A 61 18.70 6.87 0.82
N TRP A 62 17.72 6.17 1.37
CA TRP A 62 17.55 4.74 1.14
C TRP A 62 17.27 4.44 -0.33
N LEU A 63 16.35 5.17 -0.96
CA LEU A 63 16.00 4.99 -2.37
C LEU A 63 17.17 5.21 -3.34
N HIS A 64 18.11 6.10 -2.98
CA HIS A 64 19.30 6.41 -3.77
C HIS A 64 20.53 5.61 -3.35
N SER A 65 20.44 4.70 -2.39
CA SER A 65 21.58 3.90 -1.95
C SER A 65 21.99 2.87 -3.02
N ASP A 66 23.28 2.56 -3.07
CA ASP A 66 23.83 1.55 -3.99
C ASP A 66 23.13 0.20 -3.83
N ALA A 67 22.77 -0.18 -2.61
CA ALA A 67 22.09 -1.43 -2.33
C ALA A 67 20.69 -1.52 -2.98
N VAL A 68 19.93 -0.43 -2.96
CA VAL A 68 18.62 -0.36 -3.62
C VAL A 68 18.79 -0.28 -5.14
N THR A 69 19.77 0.44 -5.63
CA THR A 69 20.08 0.52 -7.05
C THR A 69 20.43 -0.86 -7.60
N LEU A 70 21.34 -1.58 -6.95
CA LEU A 70 21.74 -2.94 -7.33
C LEU A 70 20.56 -3.93 -7.27
N PHE A 71 19.69 -3.80 -6.27
CA PHE A 71 18.47 -4.60 -6.18
C PHE A 71 17.59 -4.41 -7.42
N TRP A 72 17.34 -3.15 -7.82
CA TRP A 72 16.53 -2.86 -9.00
C TRP A 72 17.19 -3.36 -10.30
N GLU A 73 18.48 -3.19 -10.45
CA GLU A 73 19.23 -3.70 -11.61
C GLU A 73 19.13 -5.22 -11.69
N LEU A 74 19.32 -5.91 -10.56
CA LEU A 74 19.27 -7.37 -10.51
C LEU A 74 17.89 -7.92 -10.90
N TYR A 75 16.81 -7.41 -10.27
CA TYR A 75 15.47 -7.97 -10.44
C TYR A 75 14.70 -7.38 -11.63
N SER A 76 15.20 -6.33 -12.27
CA SER A 76 14.65 -5.83 -13.54
C SER A 76 15.11 -6.61 -14.76
N ASP A 77 15.97 -7.61 -14.58
CA ASP A 77 16.45 -8.47 -15.67
C ASP A 77 15.34 -9.48 -16.06
N ASP A 78 15.05 -9.59 -17.35
CA ASP A 78 14.00 -10.46 -17.91
C ASP A 78 14.16 -11.94 -17.54
N LYS A 79 15.36 -12.37 -17.14
CA LYS A 79 15.63 -13.75 -16.68
C LYS A 79 14.81 -14.15 -15.44
N TRP A 80 14.33 -13.19 -14.66
CA TRP A 80 13.56 -13.47 -13.46
C TRP A 80 12.09 -13.78 -13.74
N GLU A 81 11.59 -13.44 -14.92
CA GLU A 81 10.17 -13.57 -15.28
C GLU A 81 9.23 -12.95 -14.22
N LEU A 82 9.68 -11.91 -13.55
CA LEU A 82 8.96 -11.19 -12.50
C LEU A 82 8.50 -9.82 -12.99
N GLY A 83 7.26 -9.50 -12.73
CA GLY A 83 6.75 -8.13 -12.87
C GLY A 83 7.03 -7.33 -11.61
N ILE A 84 8.13 -6.58 -11.53
CA ILE A 84 8.43 -5.77 -10.36
C ILE A 84 7.91 -4.34 -10.50
N PHE A 85 7.48 -3.76 -9.39
CA PHE A 85 7.02 -2.39 -9.35
C PHE A 85 7.40 -1.70 -8.03
N ARG A 86 7.44 -0.37 -8.09
CA ARG A 86 7.66 0.49 -6.93
C ARG A 86 6.71 1.69 -7.00
N GLU A 87 6.08 1.99 -5.88
CA GLU A 87 5.28 3.20 -5.67
C GLU A 87 5.88 3.95 -4.48
N VAL A 88 6.13 5.25 -4.62
CA VAL A 88 6.72 6.09 -3.57
C VAL A 88 5.82 7.26 -3.32
N PHE A 89 5.49 7.49 -2.05
CA PHE A 89 4.61 8.56 -1.60
C PHE A 89 5.27 9.33 -0.46
N ASN A 90 5.27 10.65 -0.59
CA ASN A 90 5.66 11.56 0.48
C ASN A 90 4.43 12.30 0.95
N VAL A 91 3.99 12.04 2.17
CA VAL A 91 2.77 12.57 2.74
C VAL A 91 3.13 13.57 3.84
N PRO A 92 2.79 14.85 3.70
CA PRO A 92 2.92 15.83 4.78
C PRO A 92 2.12 15.33 6.00
N PHE A 93 2.64 15.61 7.19
CA PHE A 93 2.03 15.13 8.43
C PHE A 93 0.59 15.65 8.58
N GLU A 94 0.32 16.86 8.15
CA GLU A 94 -0.98 17.54 8.19
C GLU A 94 -2.01 16.91 7.23
N ARG A 95 -1.55 16.01 6.36
CA ARG A 95 -2.37 15.26 5.40
C ARG A 95 -2.44 13.76 5.73
N LEU A 96 -2.03 13.38 6.92
CA LEU A 96 -2.04 12.00 7.37
C LEU A 96 -3.06 11.81 8.49
N GLU A 97 -3.98 10.88 8.29
CA GLU A 97 -4.91 10.44 9.32
C GLU A 97 -4.81 8.92 9.51
N THR A 98 -4.90 8.48 10.76
CA THR A 98 -4.89 7.08 11.13
C THR A 98 -5.87 6.85 12.27
N LEU A 99 -6.81 5.92 12.06
CA LEU A 99 -7.91 5.66 12.97
C LEU A 99 -8.04 4.16 13.22
N PHE A 100 -8.20 3.76 14.47
CA PHE A 100 -8.41 2.37 14.88
C PHE A 100 -9.64 2.24 15.77
N SER A 101 -10.38 1.14 15.59
CA SER A 101 -11.53 0.79 16.44
C SER A 101 -11.13 0.01 17.69
N GLY A 102 -9.89 -0.42 17.82
CA GLY A 102 -9.36 -1.20 18.93
C GLY A 102 -8.10 -0.63 19.56
N PRO A 103 -7.70 -1.13 20.72
CA PRO A 103 -6.54 -0.63 21.44
C PRO A 103 -5.19 -1.14 20.91
N VAL A 104 -5.21 -2.09 19.98
CA VAL A 104 -4.00 -2.72 19.44
C VAL A 104 -3.62 -2.05 18.12
N HIS A 105 -2.44 -1.46 18.09
CA HIS A 105 -1.93 -0.68 16.96
C HIS A 105 -0.61 -1.30 16.45
N ASN A 106 -0.71 -2.38 15.70
CA ASN A 106 0.46 -3.14 15.24
C ASN A 106 0.52 -3.32 13.71
N HIS A 107 -0.14 -2.43 12.97
CA HIS A 107 -0.19 -2.48 11.52
C HIS A 107 0.12 -1.12 10.88
N GLY A 108 1.02 -1.11 9.90
CA GLY A 108 1.33 0.08 9.11
C GLY A 108 1.78 1.27 9.95
N MET A 109 1.26 2.44 9.65
CA MET A 109 1.62 3.70 10.31
C MET A 109 1.36 3.71 11.82
N SER A 110 0.43 2.91 12.31
CA SER A 110 0.16 2.83 13.75
C SER A 110 1.33 2.32 14.58
N GLN A 111 2.26 1.61 13.97
CA GLN A 111 3.45 1.08 14.66
C GLN A 111 4.48 2.17 15.00
N ILE A 112 4.48 3.29 14.28
CA ILE A 112 5.44 4.38 14.44
C ILE A 112 4.79 5.68 14.93
N ARG A 113 3.49 5.86 14.72
CA ARG A 113 2.74 7.01 15.19
C ARG A 113 2.33 6.85 16.65
N LYS A 114 2.58 7.87 17.48
CA LYS A 114 2.25 7.85 18.91
C LYS A 114 0.91 8.54 19.24
N ASP A 115 0.40 9.33 18.31
CA ASP A 115 -0.76 10.21 18.46
C ASP A 115 -1.97 9.72 17.66
N ILE A 116 -2.23 8.41 17.70
CA ILE A 116 -3.35 7.79 17.02
C ILE A 116 -4.64 8.09 17.76
N GLU A 117 -5.64 8.51 17.02
CA GLU A 117 -7.00 8.62 17.56
C GLU A 117 -7.69 7.26 17.59
N GLY A 118 -8.26 6.95 18.71
CA GLY A 118 -9.02 5.73 18.93
C GLY A 118 -9.03 5.29 20.39
N PRO A 119 -9.73 4.22 20.74
CA PRO A 119 -10.71 3.50 19.94
C PRO A 119 -11.96 4.36 19.65
N ILE A 120 -12.59 4.16 18.51
CA ILE A 120 -13.84 4.81 18.15
C ILE A 120 -15.00 3.83 18.28
N GLU A 121 -16.13 4.30 18.82
CA GLU A 121 -17.34 3.49 18.95
C GLU A 121 -18.09 3.31 17.62
N ARG A 122 -17.88 4.21 16.67
CA ARG A 122 -18.50 4.16 15.35
C ARG A 122 -17.44 4.10 14.26
N HIS A 123 -17.64 3.24 13.29
CA HIS A 123 -16.82 3.23 12.09
C HIS A 123 -16.97 4.57 11.36
N GLY A 124 -15.83 5.26 11.14
CA GLY A 124 -15.77 6.38 10.24
C GLY A 124 -15.92 5.89 8.80
N TYR A 125 -16.66 6.60 7.96
CA TYR A 125 -16.56 6.38 6.53
C TYR A 125 -15.42 7.25 5.94
N TRP A 126 -15.02 6.99 4.74
CA TRP A 126 -13.84 7.65 4.15
C TRP A 126 -13.97 9.17 4.01
N GLY A 127 -15.17 9.70 3.77
CA GLY A 127 -15.43 11.14 3.83
C GLY A 127 -15.14 11.74 5.20
N GLY A 128 -15.51 11.02 6.27
CA GLY A 128 -15.19 11.42 7.63
C GLY A 128 -13.69 11.45 7.91
N MET A 129 -12.90 10.58 7.31
CA MET A 129 -11.42 10.60 7.43
C MET A 129 -10.83 11.88 6.84
N ARG A 130 -11.32 12.33 5.66
CA ARG A 130 -10.90 13.60 5.08
C ARG A 130 -11.18 14.77 6.01
N ASP A 131 -12.38 14.83 6.58
CA ASP A 131 -12.81 15.92 7.45
C ASP A 131 -11.99 16.03 8.76
N ARG A 132 -11.26 14.96 9.10
CA ARG A 132 -10.34 14.93 10.25
C ARG A 132 -8.96 15.49 9.94
N LEU A 133 -8.62 15.68 8.67
CA LEU A 133 -7.36 16.33 8.28
C LEU A 133 -7.47 17.84 8.56
N PRO A 134 -6.55 18.43 9.35
CA PRO A 134 -6.63 19.86 9.69
C PRO A 134 -6.72 20.78 8.47
N LEU A 135 -5.99 20.43 7.40
CA LEU A 135 -5.97 21.21 6.16
C LEU A 135 -7.26 21.10 5.32
N SER A 136 -8.17 20.18 5.64
CA SER A 136 -9.40 20.01 4.86
C SER A 136 -10.34 21.22 4.95
N ALA A 137 -10.23 22.01 6.01
CA ALA A 137 -10.98 23.24 6.19
C ALA A 137 -10.54 24.36 5.22
N GLU A 138 -9.29 24.33 4.76
CA GLU A 138 -8.69 25.37 3.93
C GLU A 138 -8.44 24.90 2.50
N ASN A 139 -8.32 23.59 2.29
CA ASN A 139 -7.99 23.01 1.00
C ASN A 139 -8.98 21.89 0.63
N PRO A 140 -9.69 22.01 -0.50
CA PRO A 140 -10.62 20.98 -0.95
C PRO A 140 -9.93 19.68 -1.40
N PHE A 141 -8.60 19.66 -1.52
CA PHE A 141 -7.80 18.55 -2.02
C PHE A 141 -8.24 18.06 -3.41
N GLU A 142 -8.64 18.98 -4.26
CA GLU A 142 -8.99 18.64 -5.63
C GLU A 142 -7.81 18.02 -6.36
N ALA A 143 -8.09 16.98 -7.15
CA ALA A 143 -7.09 16.40 -8.02
C ALA A 143 -6.73 17.39 -9.12
N ILE A 144 -5.47 17.81 -9.16
CA ILE A 144 -4.95 18.73 -10.17
C ILE A 144 -4.07 17.90 -11.10
N GLN A 145 -4.36 17.96 -12.40
CA GLN A 145 -3.67 17.22 -13.46
C GLN A 145 -4.09 15.74 -13.55
N ALA A 146 -3.50 15.02 -14.49
CA ALA A 146 -3.66 13.59 -14.68
C ALA A 146 -2.35 12.87 -14.36
N LEU A 147 -2.36 11.55 -14.37
CA LEU A 147 -1.13 10.76 -14.35
C LEU A 147 -0.30 11.09 -15.61
N GLU A 148 0.98 11.26 -15.42
CA GLU A 148 1.93 11.57 -16.48
C GLU A 148 2.99 10.47 -16.60
N VAL A 149 3.14 9.92 -17.80
CA VAL A 149 4.29 9.05 -18.11
C VAL A 149 5.50 9.94 -18.36
N ILE A 150 6.47 9.91 -17.43
CA ILE A 150 7.67 10.77 -17.50
C ILE A 150 8.87 10.07 -18.13
N GLU A 151 8.89 8.75 -18.14
CA GLU A 151 9.95 7.94 -18.75
C GLU A 151 9.39 6.60 -19.20
N GLN A 152 9.83 6.13 -20.35
CA GLN A 152 9.59 4.78 -20.83
C GLN A 152 10.85 4.24 -21.50
N GLN A 153 11.36 3.12 -20.97
CA GLN A 153 12.52 2.41 -21.52
C GLN A 153 12.22 0.91 -21.57
N GLY A 154 12.02 0.38 -22.76
CA GLY A 154 11.57 -1.00 -22.94
C GLY A 154 10.25 -1.25 -22.24
N ASN A 155 10.22 -2.24 -21.35
CA ASN A 155 9.05 -2.58 -20.54
C ASN A 155 8.95 -1.76 -19.25
N ARG A 156 9.92 -0.91 -18.95
CA ARG A 156 9.93 -0.05 -17.77
C ARG A 156 9.20 1.24 -18.07
N VAL A 157 8.23 1.57 -17.22
CA VAL A 157 7.46 2.82 -17.30
C VAL A 157 7.55 3.52 -15.95
N VAL A 158 7.90 4.81 -15.97
CA VAL A 158 7.88 5.69 -14.80
C VAL A 158 6.73 6.66 -14.93
N VAL A 159 5.86 6.68 -13.93
CA VAL A 159 4.66 7.51 -13.91
C VAL A 159 4.74 8.47 -12.73
N ARG A 160 4.41 9.75 -12.98
CA ARG A 160 4.19 10.75 -11.94
C ARG A 160 2.70 10.85 -11.65
N ALA A 161 2.34 10.76 -10.38
CA ALA A 161 0.98 11.02 -9.95
C ALA A 161 0.65 12.51 -10.01
N HIS A 162 -0.64 12.81 -10.13
CA HIS A 162 -1.13 14.18 -9.97
C HIS A 162 -1.05 14.64 -8.50
N GLU A 163 -1.16 15.94 -8.27
CA GLU A 163 -1.28 16.48 -6.93
C GLU A 163 -2.57 16.02 -6.26
N ASN A 164 -2.53 15.93 -4.93
CA ASN A 164 -3.64 15.50 -4.09
C ASN A 164 -4.13 14.06 -4.36
N LEU A 165 -3.23 13.18 -4.84
CA LEU A 165 -3.54 11.75 -4.89
C LEU A 165 -3.84 11.24 -3.48
N CYS A 166 -5.02 10.64 -3.32
CA CYS A 166 -5.43 10.04 -2.06
C CYS A 166 -5.01 8.57 -1.98
N ILE A 167 -4.39 8.20 -0.86
CA ILE A 167 -4.06 6.81 -0.55
C ILE A 167 -4.92 6.39 0.64
N ILE A 168 -5.73 5.36 0.45
CA ILE A 168 -6.59 4.81 1.48
C ILE A 168 -6.11 3.40 1.80
N ARG A 169 -5.78 3.16 3.06
CA ARG A 169 -5.55 1.82 3.60
C ARG A 169 -6.64 1.53 4.62
N SER A 170 -7.51 0.62 4.30
CA SER A 170 -8.49 0.07 5.23
C SER A 170 -8.09 -1.35 5.57
N GLY A 171 -8.28 -1.77 6.81
CA GLY A 171 -7.91 -3.11 7.25
C GLY A 171 -8.86 -3.65 8.31
N GLN A 172 -8.98 -4.97 8.34
CA GLN A 172 -9.70 -5.71 9.37
C GLN A 172 -8.77 -6.79 9.91
N ASP A 173 -8.62 -6.85 11.22
CA ASP A 173 -7.94 -7.94 11.89
C ASP A 173 -8.97 -8.91 12.46
N TRP A 174 -9.05 -10.08 11.87
CA TRP A 174 -9.91 -11.17 12.30
C TRP A 174 -9.13 -12.44 12.66
N SER A 175 -7.81 -12.30 12.87
CA SER A 175 -6.91 -13.39 13.24
C SER A 175 -7.33 -14.14 14.51
N HIS A 176 -7.90 -13.40 15.47
CA HIS A 176 -8.40 -13.94 16.72
C HIS A 176 -9.87 -14.40 16.68
N THR A 177 -10.55 -14.23 15.56
CA THR A 177 -11.95 -14.64 15.40
C THR A 177 -12.03 -16.14 15.15
N THR A 178 -12.87 -16.85 15.90
CA THR A 178 -13.01 -18.31 15.84
C THR A 178 -14.48 -18.73 15.80
N GLY A 179 -14.75 -20.00 15.46
CA GLY A 179 -16.08 -20.58 15.45
C GLY A 179 -17.04 -19.86 14.50
N THR A 180 -18.28 -19.71 14.93
CA THR A 180 -19.38 -19.14 14.12
C THR A 180 -19.07 -17.74 13.60
N HIS A 181 -18.44 -16.87 14.38
CA HIS A 181 -18.08 -15.54 13.92
C HIS A 181 -17.10 -15.55 12.76
N ARG A 182 -16.12 -16.48 12.77
CA ARG A 182 -15.19 -16.65 11.65
C ARG A 182 -15.91 -17.18 10.41
N GLU A 183 -16.80 -18.14 10.57
CA GLU A 183 -17.60 -18.72 9.50
C GLU A 183 -18.52 -17.68 8.86
N GLU A 184 -19.20 -16.87 9.67
CA GLU A 184 -20.03 -15.75 9.20
C GLU A 184 -19.21 -14.72 8.43
N TYR A 185 -18.03 -14.33 8.94
CA TYR A 185 -17.15 -13.39 8.24
C TYR A 185 -16.77 -13.92 6.85
N LEU A 186 -16.25 -15.14 6.78
CA LEU A 186 -15.77 -15.73 5.52
C LEU A 186 -16.87 -16.01 4.53
N SER A 187 -18.09 -16.37 5.00
CA SER A 187 -19.21 -16.76 4.13
C SER A 187 -20.11 -15.58 3.72
N GLN A 188 -20.21 -14.53 4.53
CA GLN A 188 -21.19 -13.47 4.32
C GLN A 188 -20.55 -12.09 4.14
N ILE A 189 -19.47 -11.78 4.86
CA ILE A 189 -18.86 -10.43 4.87
C ILE A 189 -17.77 -10.32 3.83
N GLU A 190 -16.80 -11.21 3.86
CA GLU A 190 -15.64 -11.18 2.94
C GLU A 190 -16.04 -11.22 1.46
N PRO A 191 -17.02 -12.03 1.01
CA PRO A 191 -17.46 -12.03 -0.38
C PRO A 191 -18.02 -10.68 -0.83
N VAL A 192 -18.78 -10.00 0.03
CA VAL A 192 -19.34 -8.66 -0.27
C VAL A 192 -18.22 -7.63 -0.37
N LEU A 193 -17.24 -7.67 0.54
CA LEU A 193 -16.07 -6.82 0.48
C LEU A 193 -15.28 -7.04 -0.82
N LYS A 194 -15.01 -8.29 -1.17
CA LYS A 194 -14.31 -8.64 -2.42
C LYS A 194 -15.06 -8.17 -3.66
N ALA A 195 -16.39 -8.31 -3.70
CA ALA A 195 -17.21 -7.81 -4.80
C ALA A 195 -17.10 -6.29 -4.95
N GLY A 196 -17.13 -5.55 -3.84
CA GLY A 196 -16.93 -4.09 -3.84
C GLY A 196 -15.53 -3.69 -4.30
N LEU A 197 -14.49 -4.39 -3.85
CA LEU A 197 -13.11 -4.13 -4.27
C LEU A 197 -12.87 -4.47 -5.74
N ASN A 198 -13.47 -5.53 -6.26
CA ASN A 198 -13.43 -5.87 -7.68
C ASN A 198 -14.11 -4.79 -8.53
N PHE A 199 -15.27 -4.29 -8.09
CA PHE A 199 -15.93 -3.16 -8.74
C PHE A 199 -15.02 -1.91 -8.78
N LEU A 200 -14.30 -1.62 -7.72
CA LEU A 200 -13.35 -0.50 -7.70
C LEU A 200 -12.12 -0.76 -8.58
N ARG A 201 -11.62 -1.99 -8.60
CA ARG A 201 -10.41 -2.36 -9.35
C ARG A 201 -10.66 -2.42 -10.85
N ASP A 202 -11.75 -3.04 -11.28
CA ASP A 202 -11.95 -3.41 -12.68
C ASP A 202 -12.32 -2.21 -13.57
N PRO A 203 -13.30 -1.34 -13.25
CA PRO A 203 -13.48 -0.09 -13.96
C PRO A 203 -12.45 0.99 -13.59
N GLY A 204 -11.75 0.86 -12.47
CA GLY A 204 -10.67 1.70 -11.99
C GLY A 204 -10.68 3.17 -12.48
N ALA A 205 -10.15 3.39 -13.68
CA ALA A 205 -10.04 4.74 -14.25
C ALA A 205 -11.39 5.46 -14.43
N GLU A 206 -12.50 4.74 -14.66
CA GLU A 206 -13.84 5.31 -14.80
C GLU A 206 -14.38 5.88 -13.49
N VAL A 207 -13.89 5.33 -12.36
CA VAL A 207 -14.23 5.78 -11.01
C VAL A 207 -13.08 6.55 -10.35
N HIS A 208 -12.12 7.01 -11.15
CA HIS A 208 -10.94 7.76 -10.72
C HIS A 208 -10.07 7.03 -9.70
N LEU A 209 -10.05 5.70 -9.75
CA LEU A 209 -9.21 4.86 -8.92
C LEU A 209 -8.07 4.26 -9.76
N TYR A 210 -6.85 4.60 -9.45
CA TYR A 210 -5.69 4.11 -10.21
C TYR A 210 -5.22 2.74 -9.79
N ARG A 211 -5.43 2.39 -8.51
CA ARG A 211 -4.98 1.09 -7.97
C ARG A 211 -5.87 0.65 -6.80
N CYS A 212 -6.33 -0.59 -6.84
CA CYS A 212 -7.01 -1.24 -5.73
C CYS A 212 -6.42 -2.63 -5.52
N ARG A 213 -6.06 -2.97 -4.28
CA ARG A 213 -5.52 -4.29 -3.90
C ARG A 213 -6.24 -4.79 -2.65
N TYR A 214 -6.61 -6.06 -2.65
CA TYR A 214 -7.03 -6.79 -1.46
C TYR A 214 -5.85 -7.60 -0.95
N LEU A 215 -5.25 -7.17 0.16
CA LEU A 215 -4.01 -7.72 0.69
C LEU A 215 -4.30 -8.67 1.86
N ASN A 216 -3.65 -9.83 1.85
CA ASN A 216 -3.62 -10.77 2.96
C ASN A 216 -2.23 -10.72 3.61
N LYS A 217 -2.23 -10.60 4.95
CA LYS A 217 -1.00 -10.53 5.76
C LYS A 217 -0.84 -11.81 6.58
#